data_e10c87922ba1a7ab72c84e7e7becc987
#
_entry.id   e10c87922ba1a7ab72c84e7e7becc987
#
_cell.length_a   1.000
_cell.length_b   1.000
_cell.length_c   1.000
_cell.angle_alpha   90.00
_cell.angle_beta   90.00
_cell.angle_gamma   90.00
#
_symmetry.space_group_name_H-M   'P 1'
#
loop_
_entity.id
_entity.type
_entity.pdbx_description
1 polymer ?
#
loop_
_entity_poly.entity_id
_entity_poly.type
_entity_poly.pdbx_seq_one_letter_code
_entity_poly.pdbx_strand_id
1 'polypeptide(L)'
;MAGKGGLRILLTGASGLVGQGVALACQRSPQVGHLAALVRRPGSLSGAGRELVVADFLHVQGRSDEQAGFDACFYCAGAPPVGTAEAEYRRVTRDITLAVARAWATANPEGGFLYVSGAGADPQSRLMPLRIKGETEVALQALPMRSVMLRPGGVRPVSGTGTRHGLLKPLYWGGAPLMKLAGAVAPSLMTSNLALGQALIALAGEEHPPGTVECADINRIASGARDPAS
;
A
#
# COMPACT_ATOMS: atom_id res chain seq x y z
N MET A 1 -14.39 -6.11 -14.51
CA MET A 1 -15.34 -5.01 -14.88
C MET A 1 -15.85 -4.36 -13.59
N ALA A 2 -15.55 -3.09 -13.34
CA ALA A 2 -16.15 -2.36 -12.22
C ALA A 2 -17.67 -2.34 -12.42
N GLY A 3 -18.42 -2.81 -11.43
CA GLY A 3 -19.88 -2.75 -11.46
C GLY A 3 -20.37 -1.30 -11.51
N LYS A 4 -21.65 -1.07 -11.84
CA LYS A 4 -22.28 0.25 -11.97
C LYS A 4 -22.11 1.21 -10.76
N GLY A 5 -21.44 0.80 -9.67
CA GLY A 5 -21.26 1.54 -8.42
C GLY A 5 -19.82 1.97 -8.10
N GLY A 6 -18.86 1.82 -9.01
CA GLY A 6 -17.44 2.11 -8.76
C GLY A 6 -16.73 1.00 -7.95
N LEU A 7 -15.39 1.11 -7.82
CA LEU A 7 -14.54 0.14 -7.12
C LEU A 7 -14.85 0.10 -5.61
N ARG A 8 -14.87 -1.10 -5.08
CA ARG A 8 -14.99 -1.39 -3.64
C ARG A 8 -13.60 -1.72 -3.09
N ILE A 9 -13.02 -0.83 -2.31
CA ILE A 9 -11.62 -0.92 -1.86
C ILE A 9 -11.55 -1.24 -0.36
N LEU A 10 -10.74 -2.25 -0.02
CA LEU A 10 -10.31 -2.52 1.35
C LEU A 10 -8.90 -1.96 1.55
N LEU A 11 -8.71 -1.04 2.47
CA LEU A 11 -7.43 -0.42 2.78
C LEU A 11 -6.88 -0.92 4.11
N THR A 12 -5.59 -1.30 4.16
CA THR A 12 -4.86 -1.50 5.43
C THR A 12 -3.86 -0.38 5.67
N GLY A 13 -3.49 -0.16 6.93
CA GLY A 13 -2.50 0.87 7.27
C GLY A 13 -3.00 2.30 7.08
N ALA A 14 -4.31 2.55 7.13
CA ALA A 14 -4.95 3.86 6.92
C ALA A 14 -4.37 5.00 7.77
N SER A 15 -3.86 4.71 8.98
CA SER A 15 -3.24 5.70 9.86
C SER A 15 -1.76 6.01 9.57
N GLY A 16 -1.11 5.21 8.69
CA GLY A 16 0.29 5.40 8.29
C GLY A 16 0.45 6.50 7.24
N LEU A 17 1.71 6.95 7.02
CA LEU A 17 2.05 7.97 6.03
C LEU A 17 1.49 7.65 4.63
N VAL A 18 1.71 6.43 4.17
CA VAL A 18 1.23 5.97 2.85
C VAL A 18 -0.29 5.85 2.87
N GLY A 19 -0.85 5.13 3.84
CA GLY A 19 -2.28 4.86 3.91
C GLY A 19 -3.16 6.11 4.00
N GLN A 20 -2.70 7.18 4.65
CA GLN A 20 -3.42 8.46 4.67
C GLN A 20 -3.56 9.06 3.27
N GLY A 21 -2.47 9.06 2.48
CA GLY A 21 -2.53 9.57 1.09
C GLY A 21 -3.37 8.69 0.19
N VAL A 22 -3.30 7.36 0.38
CA VAL A 22 -4.14 6.39 -0.35
C VAL A 22 -5.62 6.58 -0.01
N ALA A 23 -5.97 6.73 1.27
CA ALA A 23 -7.33 7.02 1.69
C ALA A 23 -7.84 8.31 1.05
N LEU A 24 -7.03 9.37 1.06
CA LEU A 24 -7.35 10.65 0.43
C LEU A 24 -7.57 10.51 -1.09
N ALA A 25 -6.75 9.71 -1.78
CA ALA A 25 -6.93 9.42 -3.21
C ALA A 25 -8.25 8.69 -3.46
N CYS A 26 -8.56 7.66 -2.68
CA CYS A 26 -9.81 6.92 -2.79
C CYS A 26 -11.04 7.82 -2.57
N GLN A 27 -11.01 8.68 -1.55
CA GLN A 27 -12.12 9.59 -1.22
C GLN A 27 -12.36 10.67 -2.29
N ARG A 28 -11.34 11.00 -3.08
CA ARG A 28 -11.43 12.02 -4.17
C ARG A 28 -11.72 11.41 -5.54
N SER A 29 -11.54 10.12 -5.70
CA SER A 29 -11.67 9.46 -6.99
C SER A 29 -13.11 9.08 -7.28
N PRO A 30 -13.68 9.50 -8.42
CA PRO A 30 -15.00 9.06 -8.85
C PRO A 30 -15.05 7.55 -9.22
N GLN A 31 -13.89 6.91 -9.39
CA GLN A 31 -13.79 5.48 -9.67
C GLN A 31 -14.02 4.64 -8.42
N VAL A 32 -13.89 5.19 -7.21
CA VAL A 32 -14.08 4.48 -5.94
C VAL A 32 -15.47 4.75 -5.40
N GLY A 33 -16.32 3.71 -5.45
CA GLY A 33 -17.69 3.77 -4.92
C GLY A 33 -17.77 3.43 -3.43
N HIS A 34 -16.81 2.62 -2.92
CA HIS A 34 -16.80 2.21 -1.52
C HIS A 34 -15.38 2.06 -0.99
N LEU A 35 -15.11 2.71 0.15
CA LEU A 35 -13.85 2.58 0.89
C LEU A 35 -14.12 2.00 2.28
N ALA A 36 -13.48 0.88 2.60
CA ALA A 36 -13.37 0.36 3.95
C ALA A 36 -11.91 0.26 4.37
N ALA A 37 -11.63 0.51 5.65
CA ALA A 37 -10.30 0.35 6.20
C ALA A 37 -10.27 -0.77 7.25
N LEU A 38 -9.38 -1.74 7.09
CA LEU A 38 -9.10 -2.74 8.10
C LEU A 38 -8.15 -2.13 9.11
N VAL A 39 -8.61 -1.96 10.35
CA VAL A 39 -7.91 -1.19 11.37
C VAL A 39 -7.82 -1.95 12.69
N ARG A 40 -6.77 -1.69 13.48
CA ARG A 40 -6.62 -2.29 14.83
C ARG A 40 -7.40 -1.52 15.90
N ARG A 41 -7.66 -0.24 15.68
CA ARG A 41 -8.35 0.65 16.61
C ARG A 41 -9.27 1.59 15.83
N PRO A 42 -10.46 1.91 16.36
CA PRO A 42 -11.33 2.91 15.75
C PRO A 42 -10.64 4.28 15.61
N GLY A 43 -11.10 5.08 14.65
CA GLY A 43 -10.57 6.42 14.38
C GLY A 43 -9.22 6.41 13.66
N SER A 44 -8.87 5.30 13.00
CA SER A 44 -7.63 5.17 12.23
C SER A 44 -7.75 5.67 10.78
N LEU A 45 -8.96 5.66 10.23
CA LEU A 45 -9.29 6.22 8.92
C LEU A 45 -9.71 7.67 9.08
N SER A 46 -9.06 8.59 8.37
CA SER A 46 -9.48 9.99 8.30
C SER A 46 -10.43 10.19 7.12
N GLY A 47 -11.48 10.99 7.31
CA GLY A 47 -12.45 11.30 6.26
C GLY A 47 -13.52 10.22 6.07
N ALA A 48 -14.15 10.18 4.88
CA ALA A 48 -15.25 9.27 4.57
C ALA A 48 -14.77 7.84 4.34
N GLY A 49 -15.53 6.87 4.84
CA GLY A 49 -15.28 5.43 4.69
C GLY A 49 -15.73 4.64 5.93
N ARG A 50 -15.73 3.32 5.81
CA ARG A 50 -16.09 2.40 6.90
C ARG A 50 -14.83 1.84 7.54
N GLU A 51 -14.82 1.66 8.85
CA GLU A 51 -13.77 0.93 9.55
C GLU A 51 -14.23 -0.49 9.92
N LEU A 52 -13.38 -1.47 9.59
CA LEU A 52 -13.49 -2.84 10.04
C LEU A 52 -12.43 -3.05 11.13
N VAL A 53 -12.87 -3.13 12.39
CA VAL A 53 -11.96 -3.19 13.52
C VAL A 53 -11.58 -4.64 13.81
N VAL A 54 -10.30 -4.97 13.66
CA VAL A 54 -9.71 -6.27 13.96
C VAL A 54 -8.51 -6.07 14.87
N ALA A 55 -8.62 -6.49 16.11
CA ALA A 55 -7.59 -6.25 17.14
C ALA A 55 -6.25 -6.90 16.81
N ASP A 56 -6.28 -8.11 16.23
CA ASP A 56 -5.09 -8.85 15.81
C ASP A 56 -5.23 -9.36 14.36
N PHE A 57 -4.42 -8.83 13.47
CA PHE A 57 -4.40 -9.19 12.06
C PHE A 57 -3.83 -10.60 11.77
N LEU A 58 -3.13 -11.21 12.71
CA LEU A 58 -2.72 -12.61 12.58
C LEU A 58 -3.93 -13.56 12.64
N HIS A 59 -5.02 -13.14 13.28
CA HIS A 59 -6.25 -13.91 13.45
C HIS A 59 -7.43 -13.38 12.60
N VAL A 60 -7.12 -12.69 11.51
CA VAL A 60 -8.13 -12.05 10.64
C VAL A 60 -8.98 -13.04 9.85
N GLN A 61 -8.54 -14.29 9.69
CA GLN A 61 -9.22 -15.33 8.90
C GLN A 61 -10.64 -15.65 9.40
N GLY A 62 -10.92 -15.53 10.70
CA GLY A 62 -12.25 -15.75 11.27
C GLY A 62 -13.30 -14.69 10.91
N ARG A 63 -12.95 -13.68 10.11
CA ARG A 63 -13.82 -12.56 9.72
C ARG A 63 -13.85 -12.35 8.19
N SER A 64 -13.67 -13.42 7.44
CA SER A 64 -13.68 -13.39 5.98
C SER A 64 -14.93 -12.74 5.38
N ASP A 65 -16.10 -12.98 5.99
CA ASP A 65 -17.38 -12.44 5.51
C ASP A 65 -17.42 -10.91 5.55
N GLU A 66 -16.78 -10.28 6.55
CA GLU A 66 -16.68 -8.83 6.63
C GLU A 66 -15.73 -8.23 5.60
N GLN A 67 -14.82 -9.05 5.08
CA GLN A 67 -13.85 -8.69 4.05
C GLN A 67 -14.29 -9.09 2.65
N ALA A 68 -15.43 -9.74 2.48
CA ALA A 68 -15.95 -10.19 1.20
C ALA A 68 -16.57 -9.06 0.36
N GLY A 69 -16.56 -9.23 -0.95
CA GLY A 69 -17.22 -8.35 -1.90
C GLY A 69 -16.46 -7.05 -2.17
N PHE A 70 -15.15 -7.03 -1.99
CA PHE A 70 -14.27 -5.96 -2.44
C PHE A 70 -13.56 -6.34 -3.75
N ASP A 71 -13.31 -5.35 -4.60
CA ASP A 71 -12.61 -5.54 -5.87
C ASP A 71 -11.09 -5.52 -5.70
N ALA A 72 -10.58 -4.75 -4.72
CA ALA A 72 -9.16 -4.68 -4.43
C ALA A 72 -8.86 -4.42 -2.95
N CYS A 73 -7.76 -5.04 -2.47
CA CYS A 73 -7.12 -4.72 -1.19
C CYS A 73 -5.87 -3.86 -1.45
N PHE A 74 -5.85 -2.64 -0.90
CA PHE A 74 -4.66 -1.78 -0.90
C PHE A 74 -3.90 -1.99 0.41
N TYR A 75 -2.85 -2.79 0.36
CA TYR A 75 -2.10 -3.15 1.55
C TYR A 75 -0.94 -2.16 1.79
N CYS A 76 -1.17 -1.21 2.70
CA CYS A 76 -0.23 -0.13 3.05
C CYS A 76 0.33 -0.26 4.48
N ALA A 77 -0.01 -1.34 5.20
CA ALA A 77 0.52 -1.57 6.55
C ALA A 77 1.98 -2.06 6.49
N GLY A 78 2.80 -1.57 7.39
CA GLY A 78 4.20 -1.97 7.50
C GLY A 78 4.86 -1.31 8.71
N ALA A 79 6.01 -1.84 9.13
CA ALA A 79 6.84 -1.25 10.17
C ALA A 79 7.89 -0.30 9.55
N PRO A 80 8.32 0.74 10.28
CA PRO A 80 9.45 1.55 9.86
C PRO A 80 10.73 0.70 9.86
N PRO A 81 11.56 0.77 8.78
CA PRO A 81 12.77 -0.06 8.70
C PRO A 81 13.87 0.38 9.69
N VAL A 82 13.86 1.65 10.08
CA VAL A 82 14.85 2.21 11.00
C VAL A 82 14.31 2.15 12.44
N GLY A 83 15.10 1.59 13.33
CA GLY A 83 14.76 1.48 14.76
C GLY A 83 13.83 0.31 15.11
N THR A 84 13.47 -0.55 14.16
CA THR A 84 12.68 -1.77 14.42
C THR A 84 13.59 -2.99 14.37
N ALA A 85 13.56 -3.83 15.40
CA ALA A 85 14.29 -5.09 15.42
C ALA A 85 13.82 -6.03 14.29
N GLU A 86 14.72 -6.85 13.75
CA GLU A 86 14.42 -7.72 12.60
C GLU A 86 13.21 -8.62 12.84
N ALA A 87 13.10 -9.24 14.01
CA ALA A 87 11.99 -10.13 14.34
C ALA A 87 10.63 -9.40 14.28
N GLU A 88 10.56 -8.18 14.83
CA GLU A 88 9.34 -7.38 14.79
C GLU A 88 9.07 -6.82 13.39
N TYR A 89 10.11 -6.41 12.65
CA TYR A 89 9.97 -5.98 11.27
C TYR A 89 9.43 -7.11 10.39
N ARG A 90 9.95 -8.34 10.55
CA ARG A 90 9.48 -9.55 9.87
C ARG A 90 8.03 -9.86 10.22
N ARG A 91 7.71 -9.85 11.51
CA ARG A 91 6.34 -10.09 11.98
C ARG A 91 5.34 -9.13 11.34
N VAL A 92 5.63 -7.83 11.34
CA VAL A 92 4.70 -6.81 10.80
C VAL A 92 4.69 -6.79 9.28
N THR A 93 5.86 -6.86 8.63
CA THR A 93 5.98 -6.68 7.18
C THR A 93 5.64 -7.95 6.39
N ARG A 94 5.93 -9.14 6.95
CA ARG A 94 5.73 -10.42 6.27
C ARG A 94 4.56 -11.21 6.87
N ASP A 95 4.62 -11.54 8.15
CA ASP A 95 3.70 -12.55 8.71
C ASP A 95 2.27 -12.01 8.79
N ILE A 96 2.08 -10.78 9.27
CA ILE A 96 0.78 -10.09 9.27
C ILE A 96 0.28 -9.87 7.83
N THR A 97 1.16 -9.47 6.91
CA THR A 97 0.80 -9.29 5.50
C THR A 97 0.25 -10.58 4.90
N LEU A 98 0.93 -11.71 5.12
CA LEU A 98 0.51 -13.00 4.60
C LEU A 98 -0.77 -13.53 5.28
N ALA A 99 -0.98 -13.25 6.56
CA ALA A 99 -2.23 -13.59 7.24
C ALA A 99 -3.43 -12.87 6.59
N VAL A 100 -3.29 -11.56 6.36
CA VAL A 100 -4.32 -10.75 5.67
C VAL A 100 -4.50 -11.20 4.22
N ALA A 101 -3.42 -11.48 3.50
CA ALA A 101 -3.49 -11.90 2.10
C ALA A 101 -4.19 -13.26 1.93
N ARG A 102 -3.98 -14.21 2.83
CA ARG A 102 -4.69 -15.51 2.81
C ARG A 102 -6.17 -15.34 3.09
N ALA A 103 -6.54 -14.52 4.07
CA ALA A 103 -7.93 -14.20 4.35
C ALA A 103 -8.59 -13.50 3.16
N TRP A 104 -7.87 -12.58 2.52
CA TRP A 104 -8.29 -11.90 1.29
C TRP A 104 -8.55 -12.87 0.15
N ALA A 105 -7.59 -13.76 -0.15
CA ALA A 105 -7.71 -14.72 -1.24
C ALA A 105 -8.95 -15.64 -1.08
N THR A 106 -9.29 -15.99 0.16
CA THR A 106 -10.49 -16.77 0.46
C THR A 106 -11.78 -15.97 0.28
N ALA A 107 -11.79 -14.72 0.73
CA ALA A 107 -12.99 -13.88 0.72
C ALA A 107 -13.27 -13.22 -0.65
N ASN A 108 -12.23 -12.98 -1.45
CA ASN A 108 -12.29 -12.24 -2.73
C ASN A 108 -11.44 -12.92 -3.79
N PRO A 109 -11.80 -14.11 -4.28
CA PRO A 109 -10.96 -14.90 -5.22
C PRO A 109 -10.68 -14.16 -6.54
N GLU A 110 -11.59 -13.31 -7.00
CA GLU A 110 -11.44 -12.48 -8.20
C GLU A 110 -10.82 -11.12 -7.92
N GLY A 111 -10.65 -10.75 -6.65
CA GLY A 111 -10.15 -9.46 -6.23
C GLY A 111 -8.63 -9.33 -6.35
N GLY A 112 -8.14 -8.11 -6.55
CA GLY A 112 -6.71 -7.80 -6.57
C GLY A 112 -6.13 -7.50 -5.19
N PHE A 113 -4.93 -8.02 -4.89
CA PHE A 113 -4.17 -7.66 -3.68
C PHE A 113 -2.97 -6.80 -4.09
N LEU A 114 -3.04 -5.49 -3.84
CA LEU A 114 -2.01 -4.52 -4.23
C LEU A 114 -1.17 -4.17 -3.00
N TYR A 115 0.06 -4.68 -2.98
CA TYR A 115 0.98 -4.55 -1.85
C TYR A 115 1.96 -3.40 -2.05
N VAL A 116 2.02 -2.47 -1.09
CA VAL A 116 3.04 -1.42 -1.08
C VAL A 116 4.32 -1.95 -0.46
N SER A 117 5.22 -2.37 -1.32
CA SER A 117 6.55 -2.87 -1.01
C SER A 117 7.56 -1.72 -0.85
N GLY A 118 8.66 -1.75 -1.56
CA GLY A 118 9.67 -0.69 -1.60
C GLY A 118 10.73 -0.94 -2.67
N ALA A 119 11.30 0.13 -3.18
CA ALA A 119 12.35 0.06 -4.18
C ALA A 119 13.51 -0.81 -3.70
N GLY A 120 14.01 -1.67 -4.59
CA GLY A 120 15.10 -2.58 -4.28
C GLY A 120 14.72 -3.80 -3.43
N ALA A 121 13.42 -4.10 -3.26
CA ALA A 121 12.98 -5.34 -2.60
C ALA A 121 13.56 -6.56 -3.31
N ASP A 122 14.34 -7.37 -2.56
CA ASP A 122 15.07 -8.53 -3.07
C ASP A 122 15.24 -9.56 -1.95
N PRO A 123 14.75 -10.80 -2.10
CA PRO A 123 14.84 -11.84 -1.07
C PRO A 123 16.28 -12.26 -0.75
N GLN A 124 17.25 -11.94 -1.63
CA GLN A 124 18.67 -12.24 -1.43
C GLN A 124 19.46 -11.04 -0.89
N SER A 125 18.82 -9.90 -0.66
CA SER A 125 19.49 -8.70 -0.16
C SER A 125 20.14 -8.92 1.22
N ARG A 126 21.35 -8.39 1.39
CA ARG A 126 22.01 -8.32 2.72
C ARG A 126 21.37 -7.28 3.64
N LEU A 127 20.65 -6.33 3.08
CA LEU A 127 19.93 -5.31 3.84
C LEU A 127 18.58 -5.87 4.32
N MET A 128 18.42 -5.98 5.64
CA MET A 128 17.26 -6.58 6.28
C MET A 128 15.90 -6.09 5.73
N PRO A 129 15.63 -4.79 5.56
CA PRO A 129 14.33 -4.34 5.09
C PRO A 129 14.02 -4.77 3.65
N LEU A 130 15.03 -4.76 2.77
CA LEU A 130 14.88 -5.16 1.37
C LEU A 130 14.67 -6.67 1.25
N ARG A 131 15.42 -7.44 2.05
CA ARG A 131 15.28 -8.89 2.12
C ARG A 131 13.87 -9.31 2.55
N ILE A 132 13.39 -8.78 3.67
CA ILE A 132 12.07 -9.15 4.21
C ILE A 132 10.96 -8.72 3.26
N LYS A 133 11.07 -7.57 2.60
CA LYS A 133 10.11 -7.15 1.57
C LYS A 133 10.14 -8.07 0.36
N GLY A 134 11.32 -8.42 -0.14
CA GLY A 134 11.47 -9.36 -1.25
C GLY A 134 10.90 -10.74 -0.92
N GLU A 135 11.19 -11.28 0.27
CA GLU A 135 10.58 -12.55 0.76
C GLU A 135 9.05 -12.45 0.85
N THR A 136 8.51 -11.28 1.21
CA THR A 136 7.06 -11.05 1.28
C THR A 136 6.44 -11.04 -0.11
N GLU A 137 7.07 -10.39 -1.08
CA GLU A 137 6.62 -10.37 -2.48
C GLU A 137 6.56 -11.78 -3.07
N VAL A 138 7.63 -12.57 -2.91
CA VAL A 138 7.67 -13.96 -3.39
C VAL A 138 6.56 -14.79 -2.76
N ALA A 139 6.33 -14.63 -1.45
CA ALA A 139 5.28 -15.38 -0.75
C ALA A 139 3.87 -14.93 -1.17
N LEU A 140 3.65 -13.66 -1.49
CA LEU A 140 2.37 -13.15 -2.00
C LEU A 140 2.09 -13.67 -3.42
N GLN A 141 3.10 -13.71 -4.29
CA GLN A 141 2.99 -14.23 -5.65
C GLN A 141 2.67 -15.74 -5.69
N ALA A 142 3.02 -16.49 -4.64
CA ALA A 142 2.69 -17.91 -4.52
C ALA A 142 1.25 -18.17 -4.07
N LEU A 143 0.48 -17.15 -3.65
CA LEU A 143 -0.92 -17.32 -3.26
C LEU A 143 -1.83 -17.37 -4.50
N PRO A 144 -2.96 -18.12 -4.45
CA PRO A 144 -3.91 -18.23 -5.55
C PRO A 144 -4.79 -16.96 -5.64
N MET A 145 -4.18 -15.82 -5.94
CA MET A 145 -4.86 -14.53 -6.08
C MET A 145 -4.07 -13.63 -7.03
N ARG A 146 -4.73 -12.67 -7.63
CA ARG A 146 -4.08 -11.60 -8.39
C ARG A 146 -3.34 -10.65 -7.42
N SER A 147 -2.02 -10.55 -7.53
CA SER A 147 -1.22 -9.68 -6.68
C SER A 147 -0.35 -8.73 -7.50
N VAL A 148 -0.23 -7.48 -7.04
CA VAL A 148 0.61 -6.43 -7.66
C VAL A 148 1.53 -5.84 -6.58
N MET A 149 2.84 -5.81 -6.86
CA MET A 149 3.87 -5.27 -5.97
C MET A 149 4.24 -3.86 -6.40
N LEU A 150 3.83 -2.84 -5.63
CA LEU A 150 4.27 -1.48 -5.89
C LEU A 150 5.55 -1.20 -5.10
N ARG A 151 6.61 -0.78 -5.78
CA ARG A 151 7.93 -0.52 -5.22
C ARG A 151 8.26 0.98 -5.20
N PRO A 152 7.61 1.77 -4.34
CA PRO A 152 7.97 3.17 -4.20
C PRO A 152 9.38 3.30 -3.63
N GLY A 153 10.09 4.33 -4.05
CA GLY A 153 11.31 4.79 -3.40
C GLY A 153 10.99 5.65 -2.18
N GLY A 154 11.44 6.92 -2.16
CA GLY A 154 11.02 7.85 -1.11
C GLY A 154 9.56 8.30 -1.31
N VAL A 155 8.76 8.29 -0.22
CA VAL A 155 7.36 8.72 -0.26
C VAL A 155 7.20 10.02 0.50
N ARG A 156 6.76 11.08 -0.20
CA ARG A 156 6.50 12.40 0.39
C ARG A 156 5.03 12.52 0.82
N PRO A 157 4.74 13.08 2.00
CA PRO A 157 3.37 13.44 2.36
C PRO A 157 2.87 14.60 1.52
N VAL A 158 1.57 14.61 1.19
CA VAL A 158 0.87 15.80 0.71
C VAL A 158 0.22 16.56 1.88
N SER A 159 -0.18 17.80 1.66
CA SER A 159 -0.88 18.61 2.68
C SER A 159 -2.10 17.88 3.26
N GLY A 160 -2.23 17.90 4.58
CA GLY A 160 -3.29 17.20 5.29
C GLY A 160 -2.97 15.74 5.63
N THR A 161 -1.78 15.24 5.21
CA THR A 161 -1.29 13.91 5.58
C THR A 161 0.05 14.03 6.32
N GLY A 162 0.38 13.05 7.17
CA GLY A 162 1.65 13.12 7.91
C GLY A 162 1.91 11.87 8.74
N THR A 163 3.15 11.76 9.27
CA THR A 163 3.50 10.67 10.17
C THR A 163 3.01 10.93 11.60
N ARG A 164 2.35 9.95 12.21
CA ARG A 164 2.00 9.97 13.63
C ARG A 164 3.19 9.63 14.54
N HIS A 165 4.29 9.10 13.98
CA HIS A 165 5.51 8.78 14.73
C HIS A 165 6.32 10.05 14.99
N GLY A 166 6.18 10.62 16.19
CA GLY A 166 6.86 11.85 16.62
C GLY A 166 8.39 11.79 16.49
N LEU A 167 9.00 10.62 16.68
CA LEU A 167 10.44 10.39 16.55
C LEU A 167 10.96 10.55 15.10
N LEU A 168 10.13 10.34 14.10
CA LEU A 168 10.53 10.48 12.69
C LEU A 168 10.31 11.89 12.15
N LYS A 169 9.58 12.75 12.88
CA LYS A 169 9.36 14.14 12.48
C LYS A 169 10.67 14.92 12.23
N PRO A 170 11.71 14.86 13.11
CA PRO A 170 12.96 15.58 12.86
C PRO A 170 13.69 15.07 11.62
N LEU A 171 13.66 13.77 11.35
CA LEU A 171 14.29 13.16 10.19
C LEU A 171 13.64 13.63 8.89
N TYR A 172 12.30 13.75 8.88
CA TYR A 172 11.56 14.30 7.74
C TYR A 172 11.71 15.82 7.62
N TRP A 173 11.81 16.56 8.73
CA TRP A 173 11.99 18.02 8.74
C TRP A 173 13.44 18.43 8.44
N GLY A 174 14.42 17.77 9.05
CA GLY A 174 15.85 18.04 8.81
C GLY A 174 16.32 17.52 7.45
N GLY A 175 15.72 16.45 6.92
CA GLY A 175 16.00 15.89 5.61
C GLY A 175 15.19 16.52 4.45
N ALA A 176 14.24 17.41 4.73
CA ALA A 176 13.37 18.00 3.71
C ALA A 176 14.14 18.69 2.55
N PRO A 177 15.20 19.49 2.78
CA PRO A 177 15.97 20.07 1.69
C PRO A 177 16.75 19.00 0.90
N LEU A 178 17.30 17.98 1.58
CA LEU A 178 18.00 16.88 0.93
C LEU A 178 17.03 15.99 0.12
N MET A 179 15.85 15.74 0.64
CA MET A 179 14.78 15.01 -0.06
C MET A 179 14.23 15.81 -1.25
N LYS A 180 14.14 17.15 -1.15
CA LYS A 180 13.81 18.01 -2.30
C LYS A 180 14.90 17.95 -3.37
N LEU A 181 16.16 18.00 -2.97
CA LEU A 181 17.31 17.90 -3.90
C LEU A 181 17.36 16.50 -4.54
N ALA A 182 17.19 15.44 -3.76
CA ALA A 182 17.13 14.07 -4.30
C ALA A 182 15.95 13.88 -5.27
N GLY A 183 14.78 14.48 -4.97
CA GLY A 183 13.62 14.46 -5.87
C GLY A 183 13.81 15.31 -7.13
N ALA A 184 14.68 16.32 -7.10
CA ALA A 184 15.05 17.13 -8.28
C ALA A 184 16.09 16.43 -9.16
N VAL A 185 17.01 15.67 -8.54
CA VAL A 185 18.11 14.97 -9.25
C VAL A 185 17.65 13.59 -9.75
N ALA A 186 16.77 12.90 -9.04
CA ALA A 186 16.24 11.59 -9.40
C ALA A 186 14.73 11.50 -9.13
N PRO A 187 13.89 12.18 -9.91
CA PRO A 187 12.43 12.20 -9.73
C PRO A 187 11.82 10.80 -9.84
N SER A 188 12.46 9.87 -10.55
CA SER A 188 12.08 8.47 -10.67
C SER A 188 12.19 7.68 -9.35
N LEU A 189 12.94 8.19 -8.36
CA LEU A 189 13.11 7.54 -7.05
C LEU A 189 12.19 8.10 -5.98
N MET A 190 11.39 9.11 -6.28
CA MET A 190 10.50 9.77 -5.32
C MET A 190 9.07 9.79 -5.84
N THR A 191 8.12 9.50 -4.96
CA THR A 191 6.69 9.65 -5.24
C THR A 191 5.99 10.38 -4.10
N SER A 192 4.72 10.73 -4.26
CA SER A 192 3.87 11.20 -3.16
C SER A 192 2.92 10.09 -2.70
N ASN A 193 2.49 10.17 -1.44
CA ASN A 193 1.49 9.23 -0.93
C ASN A 193 0.14 9.35 -1.67
N LEU A 194 -0.18 10.52 -2.22
CA LEU A 194 -1.37 10.72 -3.06
C LEU A 194 -1.19 10.06 -4.43
N ALA A 195 -0.04 10.28 -5.10
CA ALA A 195 0.26 9.66 -6.40
C ALA A 195 0.26 8.13 -6.29
N LEU A 196 0.81 7.59 -5.20
CA LEU A 196 0.75 6.15 -4.93
C LEU A 196 -0.70 5.64 -4.84
N GLY A 197 -1.59 6.42 -4.18
CA GLY A 197 -3.01 6.09 -4.11
C GLY A 197 -3.69 6.14 -5.49
N GLN A 198 -3.38 7.12 -6.31
CA GLN A 198 -3.89 7.24 -7.68
C GLN A 198 -3.45 6.06 -8.55
N ALA A 199 -2.17 5.66 -8.46
CA ALA A 199 -1.65 4.49 -9.16
C ALA A 199 -2.34 3.18 -8.69
N LEU A 200 -2.56 3.00 -7.39
CA LEU A 200 -3.29 1.86 -6.85
C LEU A 200 -4.71 1.77 -7.40
N ILE A 201 -5.43 2.89 -7.51
CA ILE A 201 -6.80 2.93 -8.06
C ILE A 201 -6.78 2.56 -9.53
N ALA A 202 -5.86 3.11 -10.33
CA ALA A 202 -5.74 2.81 -11.75
C ALA A 202 -5.48 1.30 -11.96
N LEU A 203 -4.48 0.74 -11.27
CA LEU A 203 -4.12 -0.68 -11.34
C LEU A 203 -5.24 -1.62 -10.88
N ALA A 204 -6.04 -1.21 -9.91
CA ALA A 204 -7.19 -2.01 -9.45
C ALA A 204 -8.27 -2.13 -10.54
N GLY A 205 -8.39 -1.13 -11.42
CA GLY A 205 -9.33 -1.13 -12.56
C GLY A 205 -8.82 -1.88 -13.79
N GLU A 206 -7.54 -2.24 -13.85
CA GLU A 206 -6.96 -2.98 -14.97
C GLU A 206 -7.29 -4.47 -14.89
N GLU A 207 -7.59 -5.07 -16.03
CA GLU A 207 -7.87 -6.51 -16.14
C GLU A 207 -6.58 -7.33 -15.96
N HIS A 208 -5.47 -6.87 -16.56
CA HIS A 208 -4.16 -7.52 -16.53
C HIS A 208 -3.07 -6.53 -16.06
N PRO A 209 -3.06 -6.13 -14.79
CA PRO A 209 -2.03 -5.24 -14.30
C PRO A 209 -0.66 -5.95 -14.24
N PRO A 210 0.46 -5.23 -14.36
CA PRO A 210 1.79 -5.79 -14.19
C PRO A 210 1.99 -6.34 -12.77
N GLY A 211 2.71 -7.45 -12.62
CA GLY A 211 2.97 -8.07 -11.31
C GLY A 211 3.84 -7.20 -10.39
N THR A 212 4.67 -6.32 -10.96
CA THR A 212 5.54 -5.38 -10.22
C THR A 212 5.53 -4.03 -10.91
N VAL A 213 5.45 -2.96 -10.12
CA VAL A 213 5.42 -1.55 -10.57
C VAL A 213 6.49 -0.77 -9.83
N GLU A 214 7.51 -0.31 -10.54
CA GLU A 214 8.60 0.47 -9.97
C GLU A 214 8.20 1.94 -9.75
N CYS A 215 9.01 2.70 -8.99
CA CYS A 215 8.67 4.05 -8.57
C CYS A 215 8.41 5.01 -9.75
N ALA A 216 9.14 4.88 -10.86
CA ALA A 216 8.94 5.68 -12.06
C ALA A 216 7.56 5.41 -12.69
N ASP A 217 7.18 4.13 -12.78
CA ASP A 217 5.89 3.73 -13.34
C ASP A 217 4.72 4.11 -12.42
N ILE A 218 4.91 4.06 -11.09
CA ILE A 218 3.92 4.58 -10.13
C ILE A 218 3.60 6.05 -10.46
N ASN A 219 4.62 6.88 -10.69
CA ASN A 219 4.43 8.30 -11.02
C ASN A 219 3.78 8.49 -12.39
N ARG A 220 4.16 7.68 -13.39
CA ARG A 220 3.58 7.71 -14.74
C ARG A 220 2.08 7.33 -14.71
N ILE A 221 1.74 6.24 -14.05
CA ILE A 221 0.36 5.78 -13.89
C ILE A 221 -0.48 6.82 -13.15
N ALA A 222 0.05 7.39 -12.05
CA ALA A 222 -0.63 8.41 -11.27
C ALA A 222 -0.93 9.69 -12.05
N SER A 223 -0.08 10.04 -13.02
CA SER A 223 -0.31 11.21 -13.89
C SER A 223 -1.31 10.97 -15.03
N GLY A 224 -1.81 9.74 -15.20
CA GLY A 224 -2.67 9.36 -16.32
C GLY A 224 -1.94 9.29 -17.67
N ALA A 225 -0.62 9.36 -17.67
CA ALA A 225 0.19 9.24 -18.88
C ALA A 225 0.17 7.80 -19.38
N ARG A 226 -0.23 7.60 -20.65
CA ARG A 226 -0.21 6.27 -21.30
C ARG A 226 1.24 5.82 -21.53
N ASP A 227 1.43 4.51 -21.59
CA ASP A 227 2.71 3.92 -21.94
C ASP A 227 3.07 4.31 -23.38
N PRO A 228 4.27 4.87 -23.65
CA PRO A 228 4.68 5.19 -25.03
C PRO A 228 4.86 3.94 -25.91
N ALA A 229 4.77 2.73 -25.35
CA ALA A 229 4.93 1.46 -26.06
C ALA A 229 3.59 0.70 -26.28
N SER A 230 2.43 1.32 -26.03
CA SER A 230 1.09 0.72 -26.29
C SER A 230 0.44 1.28 -27.53
#